data_9949df04cb8afb4637f7e9502fce3a3d
#
_entry.id   9949df04cb8afb4637f7e9502fce3a3d
#
_cell.length_a   1.000
_cell.length_b   1.000
_cell.length_c   1.000
_cell.angle_alpha   90.00
_cell.angle_beta   90.00
_cell.angle_gamma   90.00
#
_symmetry.space_group_name_H-M   'P 1'
#
loop_
_entity.id
_entity.type
_entity.pdbx_description
1 polymer ?
#
loop_
_entity_poly.entity_id
_entity_poly.type
_entity_poly.pdbx_seq_one_letter_code
_entity_poly.pdbx_strand_id
1 'polypeptide(L)'
;MAAFGFTYDRNAAGLLTLGAATLLYVAHQLKRRQMAALGLLLESFVILLMSAILLSIVSCTLAATNAPYIDNFLVEVDRSIFGFSWLEVAVFFSRQPMATMALSMTYTTLAWQPFVLLGLFVIQDKRREIQQFTLAWLLAPMLCVVALPFAPALGGYLHYATSQADYPYVLVGAAWDFEPLIDAIRSGELRHLGASPIVGVVTFPSFHAAGAVILGWCGRKASGGAVIVGLNAAMLVSTIPIGGHYFIDVAGGVLVAILALGLARVISRPADRRWQHVLMAFRPGVGRNPRLAAP
;
A
#
# COMPACT_ATOMS: atom_id res chain seq x y z
N MET A 1 19.49 2.49 6.73
CA MET A 1 20.06 2.93 5.43
C MET A 1 21.59 3.00 5.49
N ALA A 2 22.19 3.78 6.37
CA ALA A 2 23.66 3.86 6.47
C ALA A 2 24.33 2.49 6.73
N ALA A 3 23.72 1.60 7.49
CA ALA A 3 24.23 0.26 7.77
C ALA A 3 24.40 -0.64 6.54
N PHE A 4 23.66 -0.37 5.44
CA PHE A 4 23.74 -1.10 4.18
C PHE A 4 24.42 -0.30 3.04
N GLY A 5 25.01 0.87 3.35
CA GLY A 5 25.73 1.71 2.40
C GLY A 5 24.84 2.42 1.35
N PHE A 6 23.52 2.48 1.54
CA PHE A 6 22.65 3.17 0.60
C PHE A 6 22.80 4.69 0.66
N THR A 7 22.88 5.30 -0.52
CA THR A 7 22.84 6.74 -0.74
C THR A 7 21.61 7.11 -1.57
N TYR A 8 21.19 8.36 -1.53
CA TYR A 8 20.05 8.87 -2.28
C TYR A 8 20.35 10.27 -2.85
N ASP A 9 19.64 10.63 -3.90
CA ASP A 9 19.73 11.97 -4.48
C ASP A 9 19.13 13.00 -3.51
N ARG A 10 20.04 13.82 -2.91
CA ARG A 10 19.66 14.84 -1.92
C ARG A 10 18.81 15.95 -2.52
N ASN A 11 19.03 16.30 -3.80
CA ASN A 11 18.26 17.34 -4.47
C ASN A 11 16.84 16.87 -4.74
N ALA A 12 16.68 15.65 -5.26
CA ALA A 12 15.36 15.02 -5.45
C ALA A 12 14.60 14.89 -4.12
N ALA A 13 15.25 14.43 -3.06
CA ALA A 13 14.66 14.34 -1.72
C ALA A 13 14.27 15.72 -1.17
N GLY A 14 15.09 16.73 -1.37
CA GLY A 14 14.81 18.13 -0.99
C GLY A 14 13.58 18.68 -1.70
N LEU A 15 13.50 18.50 -3.03
CA LEU A 15 12.35 18.93 -3.84
C LEU A 15 11.05 18.22 -3.44
N LEU A 16 11.10 16.90 -3.22
CA LEU A 16 9.95 16.12 -2.76
C LEU A 16 9.46 16.59 -1.38
N THR A 17 10.40 16.82 -0.45
CA THR A 17 10.07 17.31 0.91
C THR A 17 9.46 18.70 0.85
N LEU A 18 10.03 19.62 0.07
CA LEU A 18 9.50 20.96 -0.10
C LEU A 18 8.11 20.95 -0.74
N GLY A 19 7.93 20.14 -1.79
CA GLY A 19 6.63 19.95 -2.44
C GLY A 19 5.57 19.41 -1.47
N ALA A 20 5.91 18.36 -0.71
CA ALA A 20 5.01 17.80 0.30
C ALA A 20 4.66 18.82 1.39
N ALA A 21 5.64 19.57 1.92
CA ALA A 21 5.41 20.60 2.92
C ALA A 21 4.49 21.73 2.39
N THR A 22 4.71 22.16 1.14
CA THR A 22 3.88 23.16 0.47
C THR A 22 2.43 22.70 0.33
N LEU A 23 2.23 21.45 -0.13
CA LEU A 23 0.88 20.86 -0.28
C LEU A 23 0.17 20.70 1.08
N LEU A 24 0.90 20.27 2.12
CA LEU A 24 0.35 20.18 3.49
C LEU A 24 0.00 21.57 4.05
N TYR A 25 0.79 22.59 3.77
CA TYR A 25 0.46 23.97 4.12
C TYR A 25 -0.81 24.44 3.42
N VAL A 26 -0.95 24.18 2.12
CA VAL A 26 -2.17 24.49 1.37
C VAL A 26 -3.37 23.74 1.93
N ALA A 27 -3.21 22.43 2.25
CA ALA A 27 -4.26 21.63 2.88
C ALA A 27 -4.72 22.23 4.22
N HIS A 28 -3.77 22.69 5.03
CA HIS A 28 -4.06 23.40 6.28
C HIS A 28 -4.86 24.70 6.06
N GLN A 29 -4.47 25.52 5.09
CA GLN A 29 -5.19 26.76 4.75
C GLN A 29 -6.60 26.48 4.22
N LEU A 30 -6.79 25.44 3.40
CA LEU A 30 -8.11 25.02 2.92
C LEU A 30 -9.04 24.62 4.09
N LYS A 31 -8.53 23.88 5.07
CA LYS A 31 -9.30 23.52 6.28
C LYS A 31 -9.72 24.77 7.07
N ARG A 32 -8.83 25.76 7.20
CA ARG A 32 -9.14 27.04 7.86
C ARG A 32 -10.19 27.88 7.12
N ARG A 33 -10.28 27.75 5.80
CA ARG A 33 -11.25 28.46 4.93
C ARG A 33 -12.56 27.68 4.74
N GLN A 34 -12.92 26.81 5.66
CA GLN A 34 -14.16 25.99 5.62
C GLN A 34 -14.22 24.99 4.46
N MET A 35 -13.12 24.73 3.78
CA MET A 35 -12.99 23.73 2.71
C MET A 35 -12.35 22.44 3.26
N ALA A 36 -12.87 21.94 4.39
CA ALA A 36 -12.23 20.88 5.15
C ALA A 36 -12.10 19.55 4.36
N ALA A 37 -13.07 19.20 3.53
CA ALA A 37 -13.03 17.99 2.71
C ALA A 37 -11.90 18.04 1.66
N LEU A 38 -11.73 19.19 0.99
CA LEU A 38 -10.61 19.41 0.06
C LEU A 38 -9.24 19.41 0.76
N GLY A 39 -9.17 20.02 1.95
CA GLY A 39 -7.95 19.95 2.76
C GLY A 39 -7.59 18.53 3.18
N LEU A 40 -8.58 17.70 3.55
CA LEU A 40 -8.38 16.29 3.84
C LEU A 40 -7.96 15.48 2.60
N LEU A 41 -8.54 15.77 1.43
CA LEU A 41 -8.14 15.13 0.17
C LEU A 41 -6.65 15.36 -0.11
N LEU A 42 -6.23 16.63 -0.07
CA LEU A 42 -4.85 17.02 -0.37
C LEU A 42 -3.86 16.43 0.64
N GLU A 43 -4.21 16.44 1.92
CA GLU A 43 -3.42 15.82 2.98
C GLU A 43 -3.30 14.30 2.78
N SER A 44 -4.41 13.62 2.48
CA SER A 44 -4.43 12.19 2.20
C SER A 44 -3.61 11.85 0.95
N PHE A 45 -3.71 12.66 -0.12
CA PHE A 45 -2.91 12.49 -1.33
C PHE A 45 -1.41 12.54 -1.02
N VAL A 46 -0.97 13.55 -0.25
CA VAL A 46 0.43 13.68 0.16
C VAL A 46 0.87 12.49 1.00
N ILE A 47 0.04 12.05 1.96
CA ILE A 47 0.34 10.88 2.81
C ILE A 47 0.50 9.62 1.94
N LEU A 48 -0.42 9.35 1.02
CA LEU A 48 -0.36 8.18 0.15
C LEU A 48 0.89 8.19 -0.73
N LEU A 49 1.18 9.34 -1.36
CA LEU A 49 2.34 9.47 -2.25
C LEU A 49 3.66 9.32 -1.49
N MET A 50 3.82 10.06 -0.40
CA MET A 50 5.05 10.04 0.39
C MET A 50 5.27 8.68 1.06
N SER A 51 4.19 8.02 1.53
CA SER A 51 4.31 6.67 2.08
C SER A 51 4.72 5.65 1.03
N ALA A 52 4.19 5.73 -0.19
CA ALA A 52 4.59 4.84 -1.28
C ALA A 52 6.10 4.97 -1.58
N ILE A 53 6.60 6.20 -1.72
CA ILE A 53 8.02 6.47 -1.97
C ILE A 53 8.89 5.96 -0.80
N LEU A 54 8.56 6.35 0.43
CA LEU A 54 9.34 5.97 1.61
C LEU A 54 9.37 4.46 1.84
N LEU A 55 8.22 3.78 1.69
CA LEU A 55 8.13 2.34 1.90
C LEU A 55 8.80 1.55 0.77
N SER A 56 8.81 2.07 -0.47
CA SER A 56 9.61 1.48 -1.55
C SER A 56 11.11 1.57 -1.25
N ILE A 57 11.59 2.72 -0.78
CA ILE A 57 12.99 2.87 -0.35
C ILE A 57 13.33 1.93 0.81
N VAL A 58 12.44 1.81 1.80
CA VAL A 58 12.64 0.90 2.95
C VAL A 58 12.66 -0.55 2.47
N SER A 59 11.76 -0.95 1.56
CA SER A 59 11.71 -2.32 1.03
C SER A 59 12.99 -2.69 0.27
N CYS A 60 13.52 -1.79 -0.57
CA CYS A 60 14.82 -1.99 -1.24
C CYS A 60 15.96 -2.13 -0.22
N THR A 61 15.95 -1.31 0.85
CA THR A 61 16.99 -1.40 1.90
C THR A 61 16.91 -2.71 2.66
N LEU A 62 15.69 -3.20 2.97
CA LEU A 62 15.48 -4.46 3.68
C LEU A 62 15.77 -5.67 2.78
N ALA A 63 15.55 -5.59 1.47
CA ALA A 63 15.93 -6.64 0.53
C ALA A 63 17.45 -6.93 0.54
N ALA A 64 18.29 -5.94 0.91
CA ALA A 64 19.73 -6.11 1.06
C ALA A 64 20.16 -6.96 2.27
N THR A 65 19.24 -7.40 3.12
CA THR A 65 19.57 -8.31 4.26
C THR A 65 20.01 -9.71 3.80
N ASN A 66 19.80 -10.05 2.54
CA ASN A 66 20.16 -11.35 1.94
C ASN A 66 19.57 -12.57 2.68
N ALA A 67 18.44 -12.41 3.37
CA ALA A 67 17.72 -13.52 3.97
C ALA A 67 17.32 -14.53 2.88
N PRO A 68 17.34 -15.85 3.16
CA PRO A 68 16.97 -16.88 2.17
C PRO A 68 15.51 -16.73 1.74
N TYR A 69 15.25 -16.98 0.46
CA TYR A 69 13.89 -16.97 -0.07
C TYR A 69 13.08 -18.15 0.48
N ILE A 70 11.82 -17.89 0.78
CA ILE A 70 10.90 -18.88 1.34
C ILE A 70 9.93 -19.47 0.32
N ASP A 71 10.15 -19.24 -0.99
CA ASP A 71 9.23 -19.66 -2.05
C ASP A 71 8.90 -21.15 -2.01
N ASN A 72 9.90 -22.02 -1.78
CA ASN A 72 9.67 -23.47 -1.64
C ASN A 72 8.66 -23.77 -0.52
N PHE A 73 8.77 -23.09 0.61
CA PHE A 73 7.83 -23.24 1.73
C PHE A 73 6.42 -22.78 1.34
N LEU A 74 6.30 -21.62 0.65
CA LEU A 74 5.02 -21.08 0.22
C LEU A 74 4.33 -22.01 -0.79
N VAL A 75 5.09 -22.58 -1.73
CA VAL A 75 4.58 -23.58 -2.69
C VAL A 75 4.08 -24.84 -1.99
N GLU A 76 4.80 -25.33 -0.98
CA GLU A 76 4.41 -26.51 -0.22
C GLU A 76 3.14 -26.27 0.59
N VAL A 77 3.02 -25.08 1.22
CA VAL A 77 1.81 -24.65 1.92
C VAL A 77 0.63 -24.58 0.95
N ASP A 78 0.80 -23.96 -0.21
CA ASP A 78 -0.26 -23.87 -1.22
C ASP A 78 -0.75 -25.27 -1.65
N ARG A 79 0.17 -26.16 -1.97
CA ARG A 79 -0.16 -27.54 -2.35
C ARG A 79 -0.89 -28.30 -1.25
N SER A 80 -0.47 -28.13 0.00
CA SER A 80 -1.06 -28.83 1.14
C SER A 80 -2.48 -28.35 1.45
N ILE A 81 -2.77 -27.06 1.24
CA ILE A 81 -4.08 -26.47 1.57
C ILE A 81 -5.05 -26.55 0.39
N PHE A 82 -4.59 -26.21 -0.82
CA PHE A 82 -5.45 -26.04 -1.99
C PHE A 82 -5.39 -27.21 -2.98
N GLY A 83 -4.41 -28.11 -2.84
CA GLY A 83 -4.26 -29.30 -3.70
C GLY A 83 -3.67 -29.01 -5.08
N PHE A 84 -3.32 -27.76 -5.41
CA PHE A 84 -2.69 -27.35 -6.67
C PHE A 84 -1.64 -26.26 -6.42
N SER A 85 -0.77 -26.05 -7.42
CA SER A 85 0.32 -25.08 -7.35
C SER A 85 -0.02 -23.82 -8.14
N TRP A 86 0.68 -22.73 -7.84
CA TRP A 86 0.61 -21.49 -8.62
C TRP A 86 0.86 -21.73 -10.12
N LEU A 87 1.81 -22.61 -10.47
CA LEU A 87 2.18 -22.88 -11.87
C LEU A 87 0.99 -23.43 -12.68
N GLU A 88 0.16 -24.30 -12.07
CA GLU A 88 -1.02 -24.85 -12.75
C GLU A 88 -2.04 -23.75 -13.06
N VAL A 89 -2.20 -22.77 -12.16
CA VAL A 89 -3.05 -21.59 -12.37
C VAL A 89 -2.48 -20.70 -13.46
N ALA A 90 -1.18 -20.42 -13.44
CA ALA A 90 -0.52 -19.61 -14.46
C ALA A 90 -0.64 -20.24 -15.86
N VAL A 91 -0.43 -21.56 -15.98
CA VAL A 91 -0.61 -22.32 -17.23
C VAL A 91 -2.08 -22.31 -17.67
N PHE A 92 -3.04 -22.41 -16.76
CA PHE A 92 -4.46 -22.30 -17.12
C PHE A 92 -4.76 -20.93 -17.74
N PHE A 93 -4.35 -19.84 -17.08
CA PHE A 93 -4.60 -18.47 -17.56
C PHE A 93 -3.81 -18.13 -18.83
N SER A 94 -2.60 -18.69 -19.05
CA SER A 94 -1.86 -18.48 -20.31
C SER A 94 -2.64 -18.93 -21.55
N ARG A 95 -3.57 -19.88 -21.38
CA ARG A 95 -4.45 -20.38 -22.43
C ARG A 95 -5.79 -19.62 -22.56
N GLN A 96 -6.00 -18.57 -21.75
CA GLN A 96 -7.22 -17.78 -21.69
C GLN A 96 -6.96 -16.29 -21.97
N PRO A 97 -6.66 -15.91 -23.23
CA PRO A 97 -6.19 -14.58 -23.58
C PRO A 97 -7.07 -13.44 -23.04
N MET A 98 -8.37 -13.53 -23.29
CA MET A 98 -9.32 -12.47 -22.90
C MET A 98 -9.43 -12.31 -21.38
N ALA A 99 -9.48 -13.41 -20.64
CA ALA A 99 -9.53 -13.39 -19.19
C ALA A 99 -8.24 -12.82 -18.61
N THR A 100 -7.09 -13.25 -19.13
CA THR A 100 -5.77 -12.78 -18.67
C THR A 100 -5.58 -11.29 -18.94
N MET A 101 -5.95 -10.79 -20.11
CA MET A 101 -5.92 -9.35 -20.42
C MET A 101 -6.84 -8.56 -19.50
N ALA A 102 -8.08 -9.01 -19.28
CA ALA A 102 -9.03 -8.34 -18.38
C ALA A 102 -8.51 -8.30 -16.95
N LEU A 103 -7.92 -9.40 -16.45
CA LEU A 103 -7.30 -9.44 -15.13
C LEU A 103 -6.04 -8.56 -15.05
N SER A 104 -5.22 -8.50 -16.12
CA SER A 104 -4.07 -7.60 -16.19
C SER A 104 -4.49 -6.14 -16.10
N MET A 105 -5.52 -5.73 -16.85
CA MET A 105 -6.07 -4.38 -16.77
C MET A 105 -6.62 -4.10 -15.36
N THR A 106 -7.31 -5.07 -14.76
CA THR A 106 -7.85 -4.93 -13.41
C THR A 106 -6.73 -4.75 -12.38
N TYR A 107 -5.65 -5.54 -12.49
CA TYR A 107 -4.49 -5.48 -11.60
C TYR A 107 -3.85 -4.09 -11.60
N THR A 108 -3.68 -3.47 -12.76
CA THR A 108 -3.07 -2.13 -12.89
C THR A 108 -3.91 -1.02 -12.26
N THR A 109 -5.20 -1.26 -12.03
CA THR A 109 -6.09 -0.24 -11.45
C THR A 109 -5.74 0.13 -10.00
N LEU A 110 -4.97 -0.69 -9.29
CA LEU A 110 -4.49 -0.38 -7.94
C LEU A 110 -3.77 0.97 -7.88
N ALA A 111 -3.06 1.34 -8.95
CA ALA A 111 -2.27 2.58 -9.01
C ALA A 111 -3.12 3.86 -8.89
N TRP A 112 -4.35 3.87 -9.40
CA TRP A 112 -5.19 5.07 -9.44
C TRP A 112 -6.48 4.98 -8.61
N GLN A 113 -6.99 3.76 -8.31
CA GLN A 113 -8.21 3.58 -7.52
C GLN A 113 -8.22 4.32 -6.18
N PRO A 114 -7.11 4.36 -5.39
CA PRO A 114 -7.09 5.06 -4.12
C PRO A 114 -7.45 6.54 -4.25
N PHE A 115 -6.95 7.20 -5.30
CA PHE A 115 -7.19 8.61 -5.55
C PHE A 115 -8.61 8.88 -6.01
N VAL A 116 -9.16 8.01 -6.87
CA VAL A 116 -10.57 8.08 -7.30
C VAL A 116 -11.49 7.90 -6.10
N LEU A 117 -11.22 6.92 -5.23
CA LEU A 117 -12.01 6.67 -4.03
C LEU A 117 -11.98 7.85 -3.07
N LEU A 118 -10.83 8.48 -2.86
CA LEU A 118 -10.71 9.71 -2.07
C LEU A 118 -11.53 10.84 -2.67
N GLY A 119 -11.47 11.04 -3.99
CA GLY A 119 -12.29 12.02 -4.71
C GLY A 119 -13.79 11.80 -4.51
N LEU A 120 -14.26 10.55 -4.65
CA LEU A 120 -15.64 10.18 -4.39
C LEU A 120 -16.08 10.48 -2.94
N PHE A 121 -15.22 10.22 -1.98
CA PHE A 121 -15.51 10.53 -0.58
C PHE A 121 -15.59 12.04 -0.32
N VAL A 122 -14.78 12.84 -1.01
CA VAL A 122 -14.85 14.32 -0.92
C VAL A 122 -16.15 14.84 -1.49
N ILE A 123 -16.54 14.40 -2.69
CA ILE A 123 -17.79 14.80 -3.35
C ILE A 123 -19.01 14.45 -2.46
N GLN A 124 -18.92 13.36 -1.68
CA GLN A 124 -19.99 12.88 -0.82
C GLN A 124 -19.88 13.40 0.64
N ASP A 125 -18.94 14.32 0.93
CA ASP A 125 -18.58 14.85 2.27
C ASP A 125 -18.35 13.75 3.34
N LYS A 126 -17.76 12.62 2.94
CA LYS A 126 -17.49 11.46 3.81
C LYS A 126 -16.12 11.58 4.50
N ARG A 127 -15.96 12.59 5.33
CA ARG A 127 -14.67 12.94 5.97
C ARG A 127 -14.10 11.81 6.84
N ARG A 128 -14.95 11.07 7.54
CA ARG A 128 -14.53 9.94 8.37
C ARG A 128 -13.99 8.79 7.52
N GLU A 129 -14.62 8.52 6.40
CA GLU A 129 -14.20 7.51 5.43
C GLU A 129 -12.85 7.88 4.81
N ILE A 130 -12.61 9.15 4.48
CA ILE A 130 -11.30 9.64 4.02
C ILE A 130 -10.21 9.29 5.05
N GLN A 131 -10.42 9.66 6.31
CA GLN A 131 -9.44 9.42 7.38
C GLN A 131 -9.17 7.92 7.60
N GLN A 132 -10.25 7.12 7.69
CA GLN A 132 -10.12 5.67 7.89
C GLN A 132 -9.43 4.97 6.73
N PHE A 133 -9.77 5.35 5.50
CA PHE A 133 -9.15 4.82 4.30
C PHE A 133 -7.67 5.19 4.24
N THR A 134 -7.32 6.47 4.44
CA THR A 134 -5.93 6.94 4.42
C THR A 134 -5.06 6.22 5.45
N LEU A 135 -5.58 6.04 6.68
CA LEU A 135 -4.87 5.30 7.73
C LEU A 135 -4.70 3.82 7.37
N ALA A 136 -5.75 3.15 6.90
CA ALA A 136 -5.66 1.75 6.51
C ALA A 136 -4.68 1.55 5.34
N TRP A 137 -4.72 2.47 4.35
CA TRP A 137 -3.83 2.45 3.20
C TRP A 137 -2.37 2.69 3.56
N LEU A 138 -2.10 3.52 4.57
CA LEU A 138 -0.75 3.73 5.11
C LEU A 138 -0.24 2.51 5.89
N LEU A 139 -1.10 1.94 6.75
CA LEU A 139 -0.72 0.83 7.63
C LEU A 139 -0.46 -0.47 6.87
N ALA A 140 -1.23 -0.76 5.81
CA ALA A 140 -1.12 -2.01 5.08
C ALA A 140 0.27 -2.24 4.46
N PRO A 141 0.84 -1.32 3.66
CA PRO A 141 2.18 -1.53 3.10
C PRO A 141 3.27 -1.49 4.18
N MET A 142 3.08 -0.78 5.30
CA MET A 142 4.00 -0.84 6.43
C MET A 142 4.07 -2.25 7.01
N LEU A 143 2.91 -2.90 7.20
CA LEU A 143 2.84 -4.29 7.68
C LEU A 143 3.48 -5.27 6.69
N CYS A 144 3.26 -5.07 5.38
CA CYS A 144 3.90 -5.87 4.34
C CYS A 144 5.44 -5.73 4.37
N VAL A 145 5.94 -4.50 4.44
CA VAL A 145 7.38 -4.23 4.46
C VAL A 145 8.07 -4.80 5.71
N VAL A 146 7.39 -4.82 6.86
CA VAL A 146 7.94 -5.43 8.08
C VAL A 146 8.15 -6.93 7.93
N ALA A 147 7.36 -7.63 7.12
CA ALA A 147 7.51 -9.07 6.89
C ALA A 147 8.72 -9.41 6.01
N LEU A 148 9.16 -8.49 5.13
CA LEU A 148 10.19 -8.73 4.11
C LEU A 148 11.51 -9.32 4.63
N PRO A 149 12.14 -8.82 5.71
CA PRO A 149 13.41 -9.38 6.18
C PRO A 149 13.28 -10.77 6.81
N PHE A 150 12.08 -11.20 7.17
CA PHE A 150 11.81 -12.50 7.81
C PHE A 150 11.29 -13.53 6.82
N ALA A 151 10.65 -13.08 5.76
CA ALA A 151 9.98 -13.95 4.81
C ALA A 151 10.07 -13.38 3.37
N PRO A 152 11.30 -13.19 2.82
CA PRO A 152 11.44 -12.73 1.45
C PRO A 152 11.01 -13.81 0.47
N ALA A 153 10.28 -13.43 -0.57
CA ALA A 153 9.86 -14.32 -1.65
C ALA A 153 10.02 -13.63 -3.01
N LEU A 154 10.30 -14.42 -4.04
CA LEU A 154 10.41 -13.97 -5.43
C LEU A 154 9.04 -13.92 -6.11
N GLY A 155 8.15 -14.83 -5.72
CA GLY A 155 6.86 -15.05 -6.38
C GLY A 155 6.95 -16.05 -7.54
N GLY A 156 5.80 -16.51 -7.98
CA GLY A 156 5.70 -17.66 -8.88
C GLY A 156 6.47 -17.52 -10.20
N TYR A 157 6.38 -16.39 -10.86
CA TYR A 157 7.06 -16.20 -12.15
C TYR A 157 8.58 -16.38 -12.06
N LEU A 158 9.22 -15.78 -11.07
CA LEU A 158 10.67 -15.86 -10.88
C LEU A 158 11.09 -17.19 -10.26
N HIS A 159 10.31 -17.69 -9.29
CA HIS A 159 10.60 -18.97 -8.64
C HIS A 159 10.61 -20.14 -9.61
N TYR A 160 9.69 -20.16 -10.61
CA TYR A 160 9.63 -21.18 -11.64
C TYR A 160 10.47 -20.85 -12.89
N ALA A 161 11.28 -19.78 -12.84
CA ALA A 161 12.15 -19.33 -13.93
C ALA A 161 11.40 -19.21 -15.28
N THR A 162 10.19 -18.66 -15.27
CA THR A 162 9.37 -18.50 -16.46
C THR A 162 9.83 -17.31 -17.29
N SER A 163 9.61 -17.37 -18.63
CA SER A 163 9.84 -16.24 -19.50
C SER A 163 8.56 -15.43 -19.71
N GLN A 164 8.67 -14.10 -19.78
CA GLN A 164 7.53 -13.24 -20.14
C GLN A 164 6.95 -13.61 -21.53
N ALA A 165 7.78 -14.13 -22.43
CA ALA A 165 7.35 -14.58 -23.75
C ALA A 165 6.34 -15.76 -23.71
N ASP A 166 6.38 -16.57 -22.63
CA ASP A 166 5.44 -17.66 -22.42
C ASP A 166 4.06 -17.18 -21.93
N TYR A 167 3.98 -15.90 -21.50
CA TYR A 167 2.77 -15.28 -20.93
C TYR A 167 2.42 -13.97 -21.64
N PRO A 168 2.21 -13.96 -22.98
CA PRO A 168 2.09 -12.72 -23.75
C PRO A 168 0.88 -11.85 -23.41
N TYR A 169 -0.09 -12.40 -22.71
CA TYR A 169 -1.30 -11.70 -22.28
C TYR A 169 -1.22 -11.12 -20.85
N VAL A 170 -0.14 -11.38 -20.15
CA VAL A 170 0.20 -10.72 -18.89
C VAL A 170 0.85 -9.38 -19.21
N LEU A 171 0.06 -8.30 -19.14
CA LEU A 171 0.47 -6.96 -19.56
C LEU A 171 1.36 -6.24 -18.55
N VAL A 172 1.63 -6.85 -17.40
CA VAL A 172 2.44 -6.28 -16.32
C VAL A 172 3.79 -6.96 -16.32
N GLY A 173 4.83 -6.23 -16.72
CA GLY A 173 6.21 -6.73 -16.73
C GLY A 173 6.85 -6.82 -15.34
N ALA A 174 6.22 -6.25 -14.32
CA ALA A 174 6.81 -6.05 -13.00
C ALA A 174 7.43 -7.31 -12.37
N ALA A 175 6.86 -8.50 -12.58
CA ALA A 175 7.43 -9.72 -12.02
C ALA A 175 8.85 -9.99 -12.55
N TRP A 176 9.02 -9.93 -13.86
CA TRP A 176 10.33 -10.18 -14.52
C TRP A 176 11.27 -8.98 -14.42
N ASP A 177 10.73 -7.75 -14.28
CA ASP A 177 11.52 -6.54 -14.08
C ASP A 177 12.15 -6.48 -12.68
N PHE A 178 11.60 -7.21 -11.71
CA PHE A 178 12.10 -7.22 -10.34
C PHE A 178 13.38 -8.02 -10.15
N GLU A 179 13.60 -9.08 -10.89
CA GLU A 179 14.76 -9.96 -10.71
C GLU A 179 16.07 -9.18 -10.81
N PRO A 180 16.34 -8.41 -11.89
CA PRO A 180 17.57 -7.63 -12.01
C PRO A 180 17.73 -6.59 -10.88
N LEU A 181 16.61 -5.99 -10.44
CA LEU A 181 16.61 -5.03 -9.35
C LEU A 181 16.99 -5.69 -8.01
N ILE A 182 16.39 -6.83 -7.71
CA ILE A 182 16.66 -7.57 -6.46
C ILE A 182 18.11 -8.06 -6.46
N ASP A 183 18.61 -8.58 -7.56
CA ASP A 183 19.98 -9.06 -7.70
C ASP A 183 20.98 -7.92 -7.54
N ALA A 184 20.76 -6.77 -8.17
CA ALA A 184 21.61 -5.60 -8.04
C ALA A 184 21.59 -5.04 -6.58
N ILE A 185 20.46 -5.13 -5.88
CA ILE A 185 20.39 -4.78 -4.46
C ILE A 185 21.17 -5.76 -3.59
N ARG A 186 20.99 -7.07 -3.82
CA ARG A 186 21.61 -8.12 -3.02
C ARG A 186 23.10 -8.26 -3.26
N SER A 187 23.57 -8.14 -4.51
CA SER A 187 25.00 -8.13 -4.88
C SER A 187 25.73 -6.88 -4.38
N GLY A 188 25.01 -5.80 -4.12
CA GLY A 188 25.60 -4.53 -3.72
C GLY A 188 25.89 -3.58 -4.86
N GLU A 189 25.60 -3.96 -6.10
CA GLU A 189 25.77 -3.12 -7.28
C GLU A 189 24.88 -1.88 -7.22
N LEU A 190 23.62 -2.03 -6.78
CA LEU A 190 22.71 -0.92 -6.57
C LEU A 190 22.76 -0.45 -5.12
N ARG A 191 23.45 0.68 -4.90
CA ARG A 191 23.51 1.37 -3.61
C ARG A 191 23.08 2.83 -3.69
N HIS A 192 22.90 3.37 -4.90
CA HIS A 192 22.40 4.72 -5.11
C HIS A 192 20.94 4.67 -5.57
N LEU A 193 20.03 5.11 -4.68
CA LEU A 193 18.61 5.22 -4.98
C LEU A 193 18.35 6.59 -5.58
N GLY A 194 18.28 6.65 -6.91
CA GLY A 194 18.04 7.88 -7.69
C GLY A 194 16.56 8.26 -7.74
N ALA A 195 16.25 9.22 -8.63
CA ALA A 195 14.88 9.68 -8.88
C ALA A 195 14.06 8.72 -9.78
N SER A 196 14.65 7.64 -10.28
CA SER A 196 13.90 6.61 -11.02
C SER A 196 12.80 6.00 -10.15
N PRO A 197 11.68 5.58 -10.74
CA PRO A 197 10.58 5.03 -9.97
C PRO A 197 11.07 3.83 -9.15
N ILE A 198 11.19 4.05 -7.85
CA ILE A 198 11.57 3.03 -6.90
C ILE A 198 10.33 2.17 -6.69
N VAL A 199 10.39 0.94 -7.19
CA VAL A 199 9.29 -0.02 -7.05
C VAL A 199 9.48 -0.79 -5.75
N GLY A 200 8.41 -1.01 -5.01
CA GLY A 200 8.47 -1.84 -3.80
C GLY A 200 8.69 -3.30 -4.15
N VAL A 201 9.68 -3.93 -3.49
CA VAL A 201 10.11 -5.32 -3.76
C VAL A 201 9.53 -6.32 -2.76
N VAL A 202 8.30 -6.12 -2.32
CA VAL A 202 7.63 -7.00 -1.36
C VAL A 202 6.67 -7.93 -2.07
N THR A 203 6.96 -9.24 -2.06
CA THR A 203 6.06 -10.26 -2.61
C THR A 203 5.14 -10.83 -1.53
N PHE A 204 5.69 -11.25 -0.40
CA PHE A 204 4.94 -11.79 0.74
C PHE A 204 4.95 -10.82 1.94
N PRO A 205 3.80 -10.55 2.58
CA PRO A 205 2.43 -10.80 2.10
C PRO A 205 2.01 -9.83 0.97
N SER A 206 1.04 -10.23 0.13
CA SER A 206 0.64 -9.46 -1.05
C SER A 206 0.00 -8.11 -0.69
N PHE A 207 0.66 -7.01 -1.05
CA PHE A 207 0.06 -5.67 -0.90
C PHE A 207 -1.10 -5.45 -1.88
N HIS A 208 -1.07 -6.02 -3.09
CA HIS A 208 -2.18 -5.93 -4.03
C HIS A 208 -3.45 -6.57 -3.47
N ALA A 209 -3.32 -7.72 -2.82
CA ALA A 209 -4.45 -8.37 -2.13
C ALA A 209 -4.95 -7.51 -0.95
N ALA A 210 -4.04 -6.96 -0.16
CA ALA A 210 -4.41 -6.05 0.93
C ALA A 210 -5.12 -4.80 0.40
N GLY A 211 -4.59 -4.17 -0.65
CA GLY A 211 -5.16 -3.01 -1.31
C GLY A 211 -6.55 -3.28 -1.87
N ALA A 212 -6.74 -4.42 -2.56
CA ALA A 212 -8.05 -4.83 -3.09
C ALA A 212 -9.11 -4.95 -1.98
N VAL A 213 -8.76 -5.58 -0.85
CA VAL A 213 -9.67 -5.71 0.30
C VAL A 213 -9.98 -4.33 0.91
N ILE A 214 -8.99 -3.47 1.09
CA ILE A 214 -9.19 -2.13 1.65
C ILE A 214 -10.06 -1.27 0.72
N LEU A 215 -9.78 -1.26 -0.58
CA LEU A 215 -10.56 -0.54 -1.59
C LEU A 215 -12.00 -1.04 -1.66
N GLY A 216 -12.20 -2.35 -1.74
CA GLY A 216 -13.53 -2.96 -1.75
C GLY A 216 -14.31 -2.65 -0.46
N TRP A 217 -13.68 -2.83 0.69
CA TRP A 217 -14.29 -2.58 1.99
C TRP A 217 -14.66 -1.12 2.23
N CYS A 218 -13.76 -0.21 1.96
CA CYS A 218 -14.04 1.23 2.10
C CYS A 218 -14.96 1.72 1.00
N GLY A 219 -14.71 1.31 -0.24
CA GLY A 219 -15.42 1.73 -1.42
C GLY A 219 -16.90 1.32 -1.45
N ARG A 220 -17.29 0.23 -0.76
CA ARG A 220 -18.71 -0.16 -0.66
C ARG A 220 -19.62 0.92 -0.09
N LYS A 221 -19.05 1.89 0.61
CA LYS A 221 -19.77 3.04 1.17
C LYS A 221 -19.90 4.20 0.20
N ALA A 222 -19.17 4.21 -0.91
CA ALA A 222 -19.25 5.26 -1.93
C ALA A 222 -20.46 5.03 -2.86
N SER A 223 -20.87 6.06 -3.57
CA SER A 223 -21.81 5.90 -4.71
C SER A 223 -21.16 4.98 -5.74
N GLY A 224 -21.91 4.02 -6.26
CA GLY A 224 -21.36 2.98 -7.13
C GLY A 224 -20.56 1.90 -6.39
N GLY A 225 -20.72 1.76 -5.07
CA GLY A 225 -19.97 0.85 -4.22
C GLY A 225 -19.98 -0.60 -4.70
N ALA A 226 -21.06 -1.10 -5.31
CA ALA A 226 -21.13 -2.44 -5.86
C ALA A 226 -20.11 -2.65 -6.99
N VAL A 227 -19.92 -1.65 -7.87
CA VAL A 227 -18.92 -1.69 -8.95
C VAL A 227 -17.50 -1.71 -8.35
N ILE A 228 -17.24 -0.89 -7.32
CA ILE A 228 -15.94 -0.86 -6.65
C ILE A 228 -15.65 -2.21 -5.99
N VAL A 229 -16.62 -2.81 -5.32
CA VAL A 229 -16.48 -4.15 -4.71
C VAL A 229 -16.22 -5.20 -5.78
N GLY A 230 -16.98 -5.22 -6.88
CA GLY A 230 -16.79 -6.16 -7.99
C GLY A 230 -15.42 -6.05 -8.64
N LEU A 231 -14.97 -4.80 -8.91
CA LEU A 231 -13.64 -4.54 -9.47
C LEU A 231 -12.52 -5.03 -8.53
N ASN A 232 -12.66 -4.82 -7.23
CA ASN A 232 -11.65 -5.25 -6.27
C ASN A 232 -11.71 -6.75 -5.95
N ALA A 233 -12.86 -7.40 -6.10
CA ALA A 233 -12.94 -8.86 -6.09
C ALA A 233 -12.18 -9.46 -7.29
N ALA A 234 -12.35 -8.88 -8.49
CA ALA A 234 -11.59 -9.28 -9.67
C ALA A 234 -10.07 -8.96 -9.52
N MET A 235 -9.72 -7.84 -8.88
CA MET A 235 -8.32 -7.51 -8.55
C MET A 235 -7.72 -8.55 -7.60
N LEU A 236 -8.45 -8.98 -6.57
CA LEU A 236 -7.98 -10.00 -5.63
C LEU A 236 -7.67 -11.32 -6.37
N VAL A 237 -8.53 -11.73 -7.30
CA VAL A 237 -8.28 -12.90 -8.16
C VAL A 237 -7.06 -12.67 -9.05
N SER A 238 -6.90 -11.48 -9.63
CA SER A 238 -5.80 -11.15 -10.55
C SER A 238 -4.41 -11.20 -9.89
N THR A 239 -4.34 -11.08 -8.56
CA THR A 239 -3.04 -11.13 -7.85
C THR A 239 -2.31 -12.45 -8.07
N ILE A 240 -3.03 -13.54 -8.24
CA ILE A 240 -2.44 -14.87 -8.45
C ILE A 240 -1.86 -15.01 -9.86
N PRO A 241 -2.67 -14.97 -10.95
CA PRO A 241 -2.15 -15.21 -12.29
C PRO A 241 -1.38 -14.02 -12.88
N ILE A 242 -1.65 -12.79 -12.46
CA ILE A 242 -1.01 -11.59 -13.00
C ILE A 242 0.13 -11.11 -12.10
N GLY A 243 -0.13 -11.02 -10.79
CA GLY A 243 0.87 -10.56 -9.83
C GLY A 243 1.93 -11.61 -9.47
N GLY A 244 1.75 -12.87 -9.88
CA GLY A 244 2.68 -13.94 -9.55
C GLY A 244 2.65 -14.37 -8.07
N HIS A 245 1.58 -14.00 -7.34
CA HIS A 245 1.46 -14.31 -5.92
C HIS A 245 0.97 -15.75 -5.68
N TYR A 246 1.53 -16.39 -4.67
CA TYR A 246 1.00 -17.63 -4.11
C TYR A 246 -0.35 -17.39 -3.42
N PHE A 247 -1.16 -18.43 -3.26
CA PHE A 247 -2.44 -18.31 -2.55
C PHE A 247 -2.25 -17.87 -1.10
N ILE A 248 -1.21 -18.39 -0.44
CA ILE A 248 -0.88 -17.99 0.92
C ILE A 248 -0.42 -16.52 1.02
N ASP A 249 0.20 -15.96 -0.03
CA ASP A 249 0.52 -14.52 -0.08
C ASP A 249 -0.75 -13.69 -0.09
N VAL A 250 -1.75 -14.15 -0.87
CA VAL A 250 -3.06 -13.48 -0.95
C VAL A 250 -3.76 -13.55 0.40
N ALA A 251 -3.77 -14.72 1.05
CA ALA A 251 -4.34 -14.89 2.38
C ALA A 251 -3.64 -13.99 3.42
N GLY A 252 -2.30 -13.91 3.35
CA GLY A 252 -1.49 -12.99 4.15
C GLY A 252 -1.87 -11.51 3.90
N GLY A 253 -2.06 -11.13 2.64
CA GLY A 253 -2.52 -9.79 2.26
C GLY A 253 -3.91 -9.46 2.78
N VAL A 254 -4.85 -10.42 2.72
CA VAL A 254 -6.19 -10.28 3.32
C VAL A 254 -6.09 -10.05 4.83
N LEU A 255 -5.25 -10.81 5.52
CA LEU A 255 -5.01 -10.63 6.96
C LEU A 255 -4.44 -9.24 7.26
N VAL A 256 -3.44 -8.79 6.49
CA VAL A 256 -2.89 -7.43 6.58
C VAL A 256 -3.99 -6.38 6.43
N ALA A 257 -4.88 -6.53 5.45
CA ALA A 257 -5.99 -5.60 5.26
C ALA A 257 -6.94 -5.56 6.47
N ILE A 258 -7.29 -6.72 7.03
CA ILE A 258 -8.15 -6.82 8.22
C ILE A 258 -7.50 -6.10 9.40
N LEU A 259 -6.21 -6.32 9.64
CA LEU A 259 -5.45 -5.66 10.70
C LEU A 259 -5.36 -4.15 10.48
N ALA A 260 -5.02 -3.71 9.27
CA ALA A 260 -4.92 -2.29 8.92
C ALA A 260 -6.26 -1.56 9.08
N LEU A 261 -7.36 -2.16 8.60
CA LEU A 261 -8.72 -1.62 8.78
C LEU A 261 -9.16 -1.60 10.25
N GLY A 262 -8.79 -2.61 11.01
CA GLY A 262 -9.06 -2.68 12.46
C GLY A 262 -8.34 -1.56 13.21
N LEU A 263 -7.03 -1.44 13.00
CA LEU A 263 -6.19 -0.38 13.59
C LEU A 263 -6.66 1.02 13.17
N ALA A 264 -6.94 1.24 11.89
CA ALA A 264 -7.44 2.51 11.39
C ALA A 264 -8.75 2.92 12.08
N ARG A 265 -9.65 1.97 12.35
CA ARG A 265 -10.90 2.25 13.11
C ARG A 265 -10.63 2.61 14.55
N VAL A 266 -9.69 1.95 15.21
CA VAL A 266 -9.34 2.25 16.61
C VAL A 266 -8.70 3.63 16.72
N ILE A 267 -7.74 3.93 15.84
CA ILE A 267 -7.02 5.22 15.82
C ILE A 267 -7.95 6.38 15.46
N SER A 268 -8.90 6.19 14.53
CA SER A 268 -9.82 7.24 14.09
C SER A 268 -11.06 7.42 15.00
N ARG A 269 -11.18 6.66 16.11
CA ARG A 269 -12.23 6.90 17.10
C ARG A 269 -12.01 8.26 17.75
N PRO A 270 -13.08 9.08 17.93
CA PRO A 270 -12.97 10.27 18.76
C PRO A 270 -12.46 9.83 20.13
N ALA A 271 -11.42 10.49 20.64
CA ALA A 271 -10.95 10.22 22.00
C ALA A 271 -12.15 10.30 22.94
N ASP A 272 -12.41 9.26 23.71
CA ASP A 272 -13.48 9.23 24.71
C ASP A 272 -13.40 10.52 25.52
N ARG A 273 -14.56 11.11 25.89
CA ARG A 273 -14.61 12.35 26.69
C ARG A 273 -13.72 12.30 27.92
N ARG A 274 -13.46 11.12 28.46
CA ARG A 274 -12.51 10.86 29.54
C ARG A 274 -11.08 11.31 29.20
N TRP A 275 -10.58 11.03 27.97
CA TRP A 275 -9.25 11.43 27.55
C TRP A 275 -9.16 12.91 27.15
N GLN A 276 -10.28 13.53 26.75
CA GLN A 276 -10.33 14.98 26.51
C GLN A 276 -10.10 15.77 27.80
N HIS A 277 -10.63 15.32 28.92
CA HIS A 277 -10.38 15.95 30.24
C HIS A 277 -8.91 15.81 30.66
N VAL A 278 -8.28 14.66 30.42
CA VAL A 278 -6.85 14.44 30.72
C VAL A 278 -5.98 15.33 29.83
N LEU A 279 -6.24 15.41 28.52
CA LEU A 279 -5.49 16.25 27.59
C LEU A 279 -5.68 17.75 27.85
N MET A 280 -6.86 18.17 28.33
CA MET A 280 -7.09 19.55 28.75
C MET A 280 -6.34 19.88 30.06
N ALA A 281 -6.17 18.93 30.96
CA ALA A 281 -5.38 19.11 32.17
C ALA A 281 -3.88 19.29 31.92
N PHE A 282 -3.38 18.77 30.79
CA PHE A 282 -1.98 18.91 30.37
C PHE A 282 -1.72 20.06 29.39
N ARG A 283 -2.73 20.92 29.06
CA ARG A 283 -2.48 22.15 28.31
C ARG A 283 -1.82 23.16 29.24
N PRO A 284 -0.54 23.53 29.08
CA PRO A 284 0.07 24.58 29.86
C PRO A 284 -0.60 25.91 29.51
N GLY A 285 -1.27 26.48 30.49
CA GLY A 285 -1.49 27.90 30.66
C GLY A 285 -2.16 28.66 29.52
N VAL A 286 -3.47 28.45 29.30
CA VAL A 286 -4.32 29.59 28.92
C VAL A 286 -4.85 30.17 30.23
N GLY A 287 -4.25 31.30 30.64
CA GLY A 287 -4.53 31.95 31.91
C GLY A 287 -6.03 32.17 32.10
N ARG A 288 -6.55 31.67 33.19
CA ARG A 288 -7.82 32.12 33.75
C ARG A 288 -7.70 33.62 34.03
N ASN A 289 -8.33 34.43 33.20
CA ASN A 289 -8.50 35.84 33.49
C ASN A 289 -9.45 36.00 34.68
N PRO A 290 -8.99 36.45 35.87
CA PRO A 290 -9.84 36.51 37.09
C PRO A 290 -10.80 37.70 37.13
N ARG A 291 -11.04 38.41 36.04
CA ARG A 291 -11.77 39.67 36.03
C ARG A 291 -13.23 39.60 35.55
N LEU A 292 -13.89 38.46 35.64
CA LEU A 292 -15.34 38.38 35.36
C LEU A 292 -16.09 37.66 36.51
N ALA A 293 -15.78 38.03 37.74
CA ALA A 293 -16.60 37.65 38.89
C ALA A 293 -16.67 38.84 39.86
N ALA A 294 -17.63 39.69 39.64
CA ALA A 294 -18.20 40.62 40.67
C ALA A 294 -19.41 41.36 40.08
N PRO A 295 -20.33 41.78 40.94
CA PRO A 295 -21.66 41.22 41.17
C PRO A 295 -22.73 41.88 40.31
#